data_fc473ccf88f7484f414d4b97df08bfe6
#
_entry.id   fc473ccf88f7484f414d4b97df08bfe6
#
_cell.length_a   1.000
_cell.length_b   1.000
_cell.length_c   1.000
_cell.angle_alpha   90.00
_cell.angle_beta   90.00
_cell.angle_gamma   90.00
#
_symmetry.space_group_name_H-M   'P 1'
#
loop_
_entity.id
_entity.type
_entity.pdbx_description
1 polymer ?
#
loop_
_entity_poly.entity_id
_entity_poly.type
_entity_poly.pdbx_seq_one_letter_code
_entity_poly.pdbx_strand_id
1 'polypeptide(L)'
;MKYHIDSVILAEQSLLGALMQEPEKLVEVKAAVDVEDFYDEKNKDIYNAILRLDEAGIIPDTTTIFEEINNSGAFKSMDASLYIVELYDITPSTRNIMHYANLVKRYSIYREIRSALLSSTEEMNQGNADIDSLTATLFDQVERAMERAKTSQFKNMKDVTNEVFQEIVARMSGEGQNIAIPTGFSTLDQLVGLGKGDLVILAARPSMGKTAFALNIALNVAGKNHRDESEKKTVALFSLEMGADQLVSRMICSEGMLDSEKIKKGTLDNDDMMKLETAVHFLNQKNIFIEDSAFIKVNEVKAKCKLLKNEHGLDLVVIDYLQLLQGSKRTDNRQQEVSEISRSLKQMARELECPVIALSQLSRSVESRHDKRPMMSDLRESGSIEQDADIVSFLYRSDYYRSEDADENEVREPSDVSTVEVIVAKNRNGQTGTAELAFMKRYNRFVSKSYGE
;
A
#
# COMPACT_ATOMS: atom_id res chain seq x y z
N MET A 1 -10.57 -16.20 26.01
CA MET A 1 -11.08 -17.54 25.68
C MET A 1 -9.90 -18.50 25.78
N LYS A 2 -9.94 -19.54 26.62
CA LYS A 2 -8.85 -20.50 26.69
C LYS A 2 -8.89 -21.38 25.46
N TYR A 3 -7.77 -21.52 24.77
CA TYR A 3 -7.60 -22.44 23.64
C TYR A 3 -7.53 -23.87 24.22
N HIS A 4 -8.60 -24.66 24.03
CA HIS A 4 -8.64 -26.06 24.39
C HIS A 4 -8.77 -26.87 23.09
N ILE A 5 -7.88 -27.82 22.86
CA ILE A 5 -7.87 -28.70 21.67
C ILE A 5 -9.21 -29.40 21.52
N ASP A 6 -9.80 -29.87 22.60
CA ASP A 6 -11.12 -30.53 22.60
C ASP A 6 -12.23 -29.65 22.03
N SER A 7 -12.17 -28.31 22.28
CA SER A 7 -13.14 -27.34 21.73
C SER A 7 -12.95 -27.13 20.25
N VAL A 8 -11.73 -27.25 19.72
CA VAL A 8 -11.41 -27.18 18.29
C VAL A 8 -12.02 -28.38 17.58
N ILE A 9 -11.70 -29.60 18.07
CA ILE A 9 -12.20 -30.85 17.48
C ILE A 9 -13.71 -30.88 17.51
N LEU A 10 -14.35 -30.49 18.61
CA LEU A 10 -15.80 -30.43 18.72
C LEU A 10 -16.44 -29.48 17.70
N ALA A 11 -15.81 -28.32 17.44
CA ALA A 11 -16.32 -27.38 16.43
C ALA A 11 -16.23 -27.97 15.01
N GLU A 12 -15.12 -28.67 14.69
CA GLU A 12 -14.93 -29.36 13.43
C GLU A 12 -15.95 -30.48 13.22
N GLN A 13 -16.12 -31.32 14.24
CA GLN A 13 -17.11 -32.39 14.24
C GLN A 13 -18.53 -31.87 14.06
N SER A 14 -18.90 -30.82 14.78
CA SER A 14 -20.21 -30.19 14.64
C SER A 14 -20.43 -29.58 13.25
N LEU A 15 -19.38 -29.02 12.63
CA LEU A 15 -19.45 -28.51 11.26
C LEU A 15 -19.69 -29.60 10.24
N LEU A 16 -18.91 -30.71 10.32
CA LEU A 16 -18.98 -31.81 9.38
C LEU A 16 -20.34 -32.54 9.51
N GLY A 17 -20.79 -32.81 10.72
CA GLY A 17 -22.10 -33.43 10.93
C GLY A 17 -23.25 -32.55 10.47
N ALA A 18 -23.15 -31.20 10.63
CA ALA A 18 -24.16 -30.28 10.12
C ALA A 18 -24.17 -30.25 8.58
N LEU A 19 -23.01 -30.38 7.91
CA LEU A 19 -22.92 -30.46 6.45
C LEU A 19 -23.54 -31.77 5.92
N MET A 20 -23.44 -32.86 6.63
CA MET A 20 -24.08 -34.13 6.26
C MET A 20 -25.61 -34.05 6.38
N GLN A 21 -26.13 -33.22 7.31
CA GLN A 21 -27.57 -33.02 7.53
C GLN A 21 -28.18 -31.98 6.61
N GLU A 22 -27.43 -30.93 6.28
CA GLU A 22 -27.83 -29.84 5.38
C GLU A 22 -26.75 -29.56 4.29
N PRO A 23 -26.62 -30.46 3.27
CA PRO A 23 -25.60 -30.35 2.23
C PRO A 23 -25.69 -29.07 1.39
N GLU A 24 -26.87 -28.49 1.25
CA GLU A 24 -27.09 -27.23 0.53
C GLU A 24 -26.31 -26.05 1.15
N LYS A 25 -25.93 -26.13 2.41
CA LYS A 25 -25.13 -25.12 3.10
C LYS A 25 -23.63 -25.19 2.76
N LEU A 26 -23.19 -26.18 2.01
CA LEU A 26 -21.79 -26.37 1.64
C LEU A 26 -21.25 -25.15 0.87
N VAL A 27 -22.05 -24.51 0.03
CA VAL A 27 -21.64 -23.33 -0.73
C VAL A 27 -21.25 -22.16 0.21
N GLU A 28 -22.04 -21.95 1.28
CA GLU A 28 -21.75 -20.94 2.28
C GLU A 28 -20.49 -21.28 3.10
N VAL A 29 -20.33 -22.56 3.46
CA VAL A 29 -19.19 -23.04 4.24
C VAL A 29 -17.89 -23.01 3.43
N LYS A 30 -17.90 -23.38 2.16
CA LYS A 30 -16.73 -23.27 1.25
C LYS A 30 -16.20 -21.83 1.14
N ALA A 31 -17.06 -20.83 1.26
CA ALA A 31 -16.66 -19.43 1.26
C ALA A 31 -15.97 -19.00 2.57
N ALA A 32 -16.15 -19.76 3.65
CA ALA A 32 -15.64 -19.41 4.99
C ALA A 32 -14.44 -20.26 5.43
N VAL A 33 -14.39 -21.54 5.02
CA VAL A 33 -13.45 -22.53 5.57
C VAL A 33 -12.79 -23.33 4.44
N ASP A 34 -11.46 -23.41 4.51
CA ASP A 34 -10.64 -24.26 3.66
C ASP A 34 -10.29 -25.56 4.38
N VAL A 35 -9.83 -26.58 3.62
CA VAL A 35 -9.38 -27.88 4.16
C VAL A 35 -8.29 -27.70 5.21
N GLU A 36 -7.36 -26.78 4.96
CA GLU A 36 -6.23 -26.50 5.87
C GLU A 36 -6.65 -25.83 7.19
N ASP A 37 -7.90 -25.38 7.29
CA ASP A 37 -8.42 -24.82 8.52
C ASP A 37 -8.74 -25.88 9.59
N PHE A 38 -8.89 -27.14 9.20
CA PHE A 38 -9.10 -28.23 10.13
C PHE A 38 -7.80 -28.63 10.85
N TYR A 39 -7.92 -28.99 12.11
CA TYR A 39 -6.82 -29.43 12.96
C TYR A 39 -6.65 -30.97 12.93
N ASP A 40 -7.76 -31.69 13.04
CA ASP A 40 -7.76 -33.15 13.06
C ASP A 40 -7.66 -33.68 11.62
N GLU A 41 -6.70 -34.57 11.36
CA GLU A 41 -6.48 -35.13 10.02
C GLU A 41 -7.69 -35.97 9.52
N LYS A 42 -8.42 -36.63 10.43
CA LYS A 42 -9.63 -37.33 10.05
C LYS A 42 -10.71 -36.38 9.56
N ASN A 43 -10.87 -35.27 10.25
CA ASN A 43 -11.83 -34.25 9.88
C ASN A 43 -11.44 -33.56 8.55
N LYS A 44 -10.14 -33.37 8.29
CA LYS A 44 -9.64 -32.90 6.98
C LYS A 44 -10.03 -33.87 5.86
N ASP A 45 -9.79 -35.16 6.07
CA ASP A 45 -10.09 -36.18 5.06
C ASP A 45 -11.59 -36.24 4.75
N ILE A 46 -12.43 -36.13 5.79
CA ILE A 46 -13.90 -36.12 5.63
C ILE A 46 -14.33 -34.84 4.86
N TYR A 47 -13.79 -33.66 5.21
CA TYR A 47 -14.14 -32.47 4.49
C TYR A 47 -13.68 -32.52 3.04
N ASN A 48 -12.49 -33.04 2.77
CA ASN A 48 -12.01 -33.31 1.40
C ASN A 48 -12.94 -34.24 0.62
N ALA A 49 -13.44 -35.32 1.26
CA ALA A 49 -14.39 -36.20 0.62
C ALA A 49 -15.72 -35.50 0.30
N ILE A 50 -16.23 -34.67 1.22
CA ILE A 50 -17.41 -33.80 0.98
C ILE A 50 -17.21 -32.89 -0.23
N LEU A 51 -16.04 -32.26 -0.35
CA LEU A 51 -15.73 -31.37 -1.46
C LEU A 51 -15.67 -32.09 -2.81
N ARG A 52 -15.06 -33.32 -2.84
CA ARG A 52 -14.98 -34.11 -4.07
C ARG A 52 -16.35 -34.61 -4.51
N LEU A 53 -17.20 -35.02 -3.58
CA LEU A 53 -18.57 -35.44 -3.88
C LEU A 53 -19.37 -34.28 -4.48
N ASP A 54 -19.24 -33.07 -3.92
CA ASP A 54 -19.89 -31.88 -4.45
C ASP A 54 -19.41 -31.54 -5.87
N GLU A 55 -18.10 -31.64 -6.14
CA GLU A 55 -17.54 -31.49 -7.48
C GLU A 55 -18.05 -32.51 -8.48
N ALA A 56 -18.32 -33.73 -8.02
CA ALA A 56 -18.94 -34.80 -8.81
C ALA A 56 -20.47 -34.64 -8.95
N GLY A 57 -21.08 -33.65 -8.30
CA GLY A 57 -22.54 -33.47 -8.27
C GLY A 57 -23.29 -34.50 -7.44
N ILE A 58 -22.60 -35.18 -6.50
CA ILE A 58 -23.16 -36.19 -5.59
C ILE A 58 -23.43 -35.55 -4.25
N ILE A 59 -24.62 -35.74 -3.70
CA ILE A 59 -24.97 -35.22 -2.38
C ILE A 59 -24.17 -35.95 -1.31
N PRO A 60 -23.39 -35.24 -0.46
CA PRO A 60 -22.61 -35.86 0.60
C PRO A 60 -23.54 -36.30 1.74
N ASP A 61 -23.68 -37.61 1.90
CA ASP A 61 -24.30 -38.26 3.04
C ASP A 61 -23.33 -39.27 3.69
N THR A 62 -23.72 -39.88 4.79
CA THR A 62 -22.87 -40.81 5.53
C THR A 62 -22.36 -41.99 4.69
N THR A 63 -23.15 -42.45 3.70
CA THR A 63 -22.80 -43.59 2.83
C THR A 63 -21.84 -43.13 1.73
N THR A 64 -22.16 -42.07 1.02
CA THR A 64 -21.34 -41.52 -0.07
C THR A 64 -19.98 -41.06 0.41
N ILE A 65 -19.92 -40.39 1.57
CA ILE A 65 -18.66 -39.99 2.20
C ILE A 65 -17.81 -41.21 2.58
N PHE A 66 -18.42 -42.23 3.13
CA PHE A 66 -17.71 -43.49 3.48
C PHE A 66 -17.11 -44.16 2.24
N GLU A 67 -17.87 -44.26 1.14
CA GLU A 67 -17.38 -44.79 -0.13
C GLU A 67 -16.21 -43.97 -0.69
N GLU A 68 -16.31 -42.65 -0.68
CA GLU A 68 -15.27 -41.76 -1.19
C GLU A 68 -13.97 -41.86 -0.37
N ILE A 69 -14.07 -41.95 0.97
CA ILE A 69 -12.94 -42.16 1.86
C ILE A 69 -12.26 -43.50 1.61
N ASN A 70 -13.03 -44.57 1.45
CA ASN A 70 -12.48 -45.88 1.13
C ASN A 70 -11.77 -45.92 -0.23
N ASN A 71 -12.33 -45.28 -1.24
CA ASN A 71 -11.74 -45.18 -2.58
C ASN A 71 -10.44 -44.39 -2.57
N SER A 72 -10.35 -43.31 -1.78
CA SER A 72 -9.17 -42.50 -1.64
C SER A 72 -8.06 -43.13 -0.80
N GLY A 73 -8.35 -44.13 -0.01
CA GLY A 73 -7.40 -44.78 0.90
C GLY A 73 -6.95 -43.91 2.09
N ALA A 74 -7.62 -42.78 2.33
CA ALA A 74 -7.28 -41.84 3.38
C ALA A 74 -7.50 -42.41 4.79
N PHE A 75 -8.55 -43.19 4.96
CA PHE A 75 -8.86 -43.88 6.22
C PHE A 75 -8.64 -45.38 6.09
N LYS A 76 -7.77 -45.95 6.90
CA LYS A 76 -7.67 -47.39 7.02
C LYS A 76 -8.76 -47.90 7.97
N SER A 77 -9.78 -48.60 7.38
CA SER A 77 -10.61 -49.59 8.04
C SER A 77 -11.88 -49.17 8.81
N MET A 78 -12.49 -50.15 9.40
CA MET A 78 -13.74 -50.25 10.16
C MET A 78 -14.13 -49.04 11.04
N ASP A 79 -13.15 -48.28 11.50
CA ASP A 79 -13.34 -47.09 12.35
C ASP A 79 -13.95 -45.90 11.59
N ALA A 80 -13.80 -45.82 10.26
CA ALA A 80 -14.30 -44.70 9.45
C ALA A 80 -15.83 -44.62 9.44
N SER A 81 -16.51 -45.76 9.25
CA SER A 81 -17.98 -45.74 9.20
C SER A 81 -18.61 -45.40 10.55
N LEU A 82 -18.01 -45.88 11.65
CA LEU A 82 -18.47 -45.56 12.99
C LEU A 82 -18.29 -44.08 13.29
N TYR A 83 -17.12 -43.54 12.94
CA TYR A 83 -16.81 -42.11 13.17
C TYR A 83 -17.71 -41.18 12.34
N ILE A 84 -18.01 -41.50 11.08
CA ILE A 84 -18.91 -40.72 10.23
C ILE A 84 -20.34 -40.69 10.82
N VAL A 85 -20.82 -41.85 11.31
CA VAL A 85 -22.13 -41.91 11.98
C VAL A 85 -22.13 -41.12 13.28
N GLU A 86 -21.05 -41.20 14.06
CA GLU A 86 -20.89 -40.43 15.29
C GLU A 86 -20.91 -38.92 15.02
N LEU A 87 -20.26 -38.43 13.94
CA LEU A 87 -20.31 -37.04 13.53
C LEU A 87 -21.73 -36.56 13.20
N TYR A 88 -22.51 -37.43 12.52
CA TYR A 88 -23.88 -37.10 12.16
C TYR A 88 -24.77 -36.97 13.41
N ASP A 89 -24.59 -37.86 14.41
CA ASP A 89 -25.40 -37.91 15.62
C ASP A 89 -25.03 -36.85 16.66
N ILE A 90 -23.72 -36.46 16.73
CA ILE A 90 -23.20 -35.54 17.75
C ILE A 90 -23.57 -34.08 17.48
N THR A 91 -24.06 -33.76 16.26
CA THR A 91 -24.31 -32.37 15.84
C THR A 91 -25.49 -31.77 16.59
N PRO A 92 -25.30 -30.72 17.40
CA PRO A 92 -26.36 -30.21 18.26
C PRO A 92 -27.45 -29.45 17.49
N SER A 93 -27.10 -28.78 16.39
CA SER A 93 -28.03 -28.00 15.57
C SER A 93 -27.40 -27.56 14.23
N THR A 94 -28.08 -27.85 13.13
CA THR A 94 -27.68 -27.41 11.79
C THR A 94 -27.86 -25.89 11.59
N ARG A 95 -28.74 -25.24 12.37
CA ARG A 95 -28.96 -23.79 12.30
C ARG A 95 -27.70 -22.98 12.62
N ASN A 96 -26.74 -23.59 13.32
CA ASN A 96 -25.50 -22.94 13.74
C ASN A 96 -24.31 -23.24 12.83
N ILE A 97 -24.53 -23.82 11.65
CA ILE A 97 -23.45 -24.30 10.76
C ILE A 97 -22.40 -23.21 10.45
N MET A 98 -22.83 -21.98 10.14
CA MET A 98 -21.91 -20.88 9.90
C MET A 98 -21.18 -20.41 11.16
N HIS A 99 -21.77 -20.60 12.34
CA HIS A 99 -21.08 -20.37 13.60
C HIS A 99 -19.96 -21.39 13.81
N TYR A 100 -20.22 -22.68 13.52
CA TYR A 100 -19.17 -23.72 13.59
C TYR A 100 -18.06 -23.46 12.56
N ALA A 101 -18.40 -23.10 11.31
CA ALA A 101 -17.44 -22.70 10.29
C ALA A 101 -16.53 -21.55 10.76
N ASN A 102 -17.12 -20.49 11.31
CA ASN A 102 -16.38 -19.35 11.86
C ASN A 102 -15.49 -19.74 13.06
N LEU A 103 -15.92 -20.71 13.89
CA LEU A 103 -15.07 -21.23 14.98
C LEU A 103 -13.87 -21.99 14.43
N VAL A 104 -14.07 -22.89 13.45
CA VAL A 104 -12.99 -23.63 12.78
C VAL A 104 -11.97 -22.67 12.19
N LYS A 105 -12.43 -21.66 11.41
CA LYS A 105 -11.58 -20.62 10.82
C LYS A 105 -10.80 -19.86 11.89
N ARG A 106 -11.47 -19.43 12.94
CA ARG A 106 -10.86 -18.70 14.06
C ARG A 106 -9.78 -19.51 14.76
N TYR A 107 -10.00 -20.80 14.99
CA TYR A 107 -9.01 -21.68 15.59
C TYR A 107 -7.82 -21.94 14.65
N SER A 108 -8.04 -22.03 13.35
CA SER A 108 -6.97 -22.11 12.34
C SER A 108 -6.05 -20.90 12.42
N ILE A 109 -6.61 -19.69 12.39
CA ILE A 109 -5.86 -18.43 12.51
C ILE A 109 -5.06 -18.40 13.83
N TYR A 110 -5.65 -18.86 14.92
CA TYR A 110 -4.96 -18.95 16.21
C TYR A 110 -3.74 -19.88 16.14
N ARG A 111 -3.85 -21.03 15.44
CA ARG A 111 -2.74 -21.96 15.22
C ARG A 111 -1.62 -21.32 14.39
N GLU A 112 -1.97 -20.61 13.31
CA GLU A 112 -0.99 -19.94 12.47
C GLU A 112 -0.21 -18.87 13.24
N ILE A 113 -0.89 -18.00 13.98
CA ILE A 113 -0.24 -16.98 14.82
C ILE A 113 0.65 -17.64 15.86
N ARG A 114 0.18 -18.70 16.53
CA ARG A 114 0.98 -19.45 17.50
C ARG A 114 2.22 -20.08 16.87
N SER A 115 2.09 -20.67 15.68
CA SER A 115 3.22 -21.26 14.95
C SER A 115 4.26 -20.19 14.58
N ALA A 116 3.82 -19.03 14.11
CA ALA A 116 4.68 -17.90 13.81
C ALA A 116 5.48 -17.42 15.04
N LEU A 117 4.83 -17.31 16.19
CA LEU A 117 5.47 -16.93 17.44
C LEU A 117 6.49 -17.98 17.92
N LEU A 118 6.16 -19.27 17.78
CA LEU A 118 7.06 -20.35 18.19
C LEU A 118 8.29 -20.41 17.29
N SER A 119 8.14 -20.33 15.98
CA SER A 119 9.27 -20.32 15.04
C SER A 119 10.18 -19.13 15.28
N SER A 120 9.62 -17.94 15.50
CA SER A 120 10.41 -16.74 15.82
C SER A 120 11.15 -16.90 17.14
N THR A 121 10.54 -17.55 18.15
CA THR A 121 11.19 -17.82 19.43
C THR A 121 12.36 -18.81 19.29
N GLU A 122 12.20 -19.83 18.44
CA GLU A 122 13.25 -20.80 18.15
C GLU A 122 14.44 -20.16 17.42
N GLU A 123 14.19 -19.30 16.43
CA GLU A 123 15.24 -18.53 15.73
C GLU A 123 16.00 -17.59 16.68
N MET A 124 15.31 -16.91 17.59
CA MET A 124 15.94 -16.08 18.63
C MET A 124 16.86 -16.91 19.54
N ASN A 125 16.43 -18.11 19.93
CA ASN A 125 17.22 -19.00 20.80
C ASN A 125 18.46 -19.56 20.11
N GLN A 126 18.49 -19.65 18.78
CA GLN A 126 19.67 -20.09 18.01
C GLN A 126 20.77 -19.02 17.92
N GLY A 127 20.50 -17.78 18.29
CA GLY A 127 21.49 -16.70 18.44
C GLY A 127 22.04 -16.11 17.14
N ASN A 128 21.52 -16.52 15.98
CA ASN A 128 21.95 -16.05 14.65
C ASN A 128 20.92 -15.15 13.95
N ALA A 129 19.83 -14.80 14.62
CA ALA A 129 18.75 -14.05 14.00
C ALA A 129 19.08 -12.55 13.97
N ASP A 130 19.07 -11.98 12.78
CA ASP A 130 18.99 -10.53 12.59
C ASP A 130 17.61 -10.04 13.06
N ILE A 131 17.59 -9.09 13.99
CA ILE A 131 16.37 -8.59 14.62
C ILE A 131 15.40 -8.03 13.58
N ASP A 132 15.91 -7.29 12.60
CA ASP A 132 15.07 -6.66 11.57
C ASP A 132 14.43 -7.71 10.66
N SER A 133 15.19 -8.73 10.25
CA SER A 133 14.70 -9.85 9.44
C SER A 133 13.67 -10.68 10.19
N LEU A 134 13.93 -10.98 11.46
CA LEU A 134 13.01 -11.74 12.32
C LEU A 134 11.68 -11.00 12.51
N THR A 135 11.77 -9.70 12.80
CA THR A 135 10.59 -8.85 12.99
C THR A 135 9.76 -8.78 11.72
N ALA A 136 10.39 -8.55 10.56
CA ALA A 136 9.71 -8.51 9.27
C ALA A 136 9.00 -9.83 8.94
N THR A 137 9.64 -10.97 9.22
CA THR A 137 9.07 -12.30 8.99
C THR A 137 7.87 -12.56 9.89
N LEU A 138 7.97 -12.22 11.17
CA LEU A 138 6.88 -12.37 12.13
C LEU A 138 5.67 -11.50 11.74
N PHE A 139 5.91 -10.23 11.37
CA PHE A 139 4.85 -9.34 10.90
C PHE A 139 4.15 -9.88 9.65
N ASP A 140 4.90 -10.36 8.65
CA ASP A 140 4.34 -10.94 7.42
C ASP A 140 3.46 -12.17 7.72
N GLN A 141 3.91 -13.07 8.60
CA GLN A 141 3.15 -14.26 8.99
C GLN A 141 1.86 -13.91 9.75
N VAL A 142 1.94 -13.00 10.72
CA VAL A 142 0.77 -12.53 11.47
C VAL A 142 -0.22 -11.81 10.56
N GLU A 143 0.28 -11.00 9.64
CA GLU A 143 -0.58 -10.27 8.68
C GLU A 143 -1.32 -11.21 7.76
N ARG A 144 -0.64 -12.23 7.19
CA ARG A 144 -1.30 -13.27 6.38
C ARG A 144 -2.39 -14.00 7.14
N ALA A 145 -2.14 -14.36 8.40
CA ALA A 145 -3.13 -14.97 9.26
C ALA A 145 -4.34 -14.04 9.48
N MET A 146 -4.11 -12.74 9.68
CA MET A 146 -5.18 -11.75 9.84
C MET A 146 -5.94 -11.48 8.52
N GLU A 147 -5.28 -11.50 7.36
CA GLU A 147 -5.95 -11.37 6.07
C GLU A 147 -6.90 -12.55 5.80
N ARG A 148 -6.48 -13.77 6.16
CA ARG A 148 -7.36 -14.96 6.11
C ARG A 148 -8.55 -14.87 7.08
N ALA A 149 -8.43 -14.06 8.14
CA ALA A 149 -9.54 -13.78 9.06
C ALA A 149 -10.60 -12.86 8.45
N LYS A 150 -10.21 -12.01 7.49
CA LYS A 150 -11.13 -11.14 6.76
C LYS A 150 -11.81 -11.94 5.67
N THR A 151 -12.87 -12.66 6.00
CA THR A 151 -13.82 -13.13 4.98
C THR A 151 -14.29 -11.91 4.20
N SER A 152 -13.98 -11.86 2.90
CA SER A 152 -14.48 -10.80 2.01
C SER A 152 -15.99 -10.97 1.87
N GLN A 153 -16.75 -10.39 2.79
CA GLN A 153 -18.19 -10.35 2.67
C GLN A 153 -18.57 -9.31 1.61
N PHE A 154 -19.49 -9.67 0.73
CA PHE A 154 -20.13 -8.69 -0.13
C PHE A 154 -20.71 -7.58 0.72
N LYS A 155 -20.33 -6.32 0.42
CA LYS A 155 -20.96 -5.18 1.06
C LYS A 155 -22.38 -5.05 0.55
N ASN A 156 -23.34 -4.91 1.44
CA ASN A 156 -24.72 -4.66 1.04
C ASN A 156 -24.82 -3.26 0.43
N MET A 157 -25.45 -3.14 -0.74
CA MET A 157 -25.63 -1.86 -1.43
C MET A 157 -26.29 -0.81 -0.54
N LYS A 158 -27.26 -1.21 0.28
CA LYS A 158 -27.96 -0.32 1.21
C LYS A 158 -26.99 0.34 2.22
N ASP A 159 -26.08 -0.44 2.78
CA ASP A 159 -25.13 0.05 3.77
C ASP A 159 -24.12 1.01 3.12
N VAL A 160 -23.57 0.64 1.96
CA VAL A 160 -22.66 1.49 1.18
C VAL A 160 -23.35 2.78 0.75
N THR A 161 -24.61 2.72 0.31
CA THR A 161 -25.37 3.92 -0.10
C THR A 161 -25.58 4.87 1.08
N ASN A 162 -25.88 4.34 2.26
CA ASN A 162 -26.02 5.16 3.46
C ASN A 162 -24.71 5.82 3.87
N GLU A 163 -23.58 5.08 3.84
CA GLU A 163 -22.24 5.63 4.12
C GLU A 163 -21.93 6.78 3.15
N VAL A 164 -22.07 6.55 1.84
CA VAL A 164 -21.79 7.56 0.80
C VAL A 164 -22.72 8.77 0.94
N PHE A 165 -24.01 8.56 1.25
CA PHE A 165 -24.95 9.65 1.47
C PHE A 165 -24.54 10.53 2.65
N GLN A 166 -24.16 9.94 3.78
CA GLN A 166 -23.69 10.68 4.94
C GLN A 166 -22.43 11.49 4.63
N GLU A 167 -21.49 10.90 3.87
CA GLU A 167 -20.30 11.62 3.42
C GLU A 167 -20.64 12.83 2.53
N ILE A 168 -21.58 12.68 1.60
CA ILE A 168 -22.01 13.78 0.72
C ILE A 168 -22.67 14.90 1.55
N VAL A 169 -23.55 14.56 2.49
CA VAL A 169 -24.20 15.54 3.36
C VAL A 169 -23.20 16.28 4.23
N ALA A 170 -22.25 15.56 4.84
CA ALA A 170 -21.18 16.17 5.63
C ALA A 170 -20.32 17.15 4.83
N ARG A 171 -20.10 16.88 3.54
CA ARG A 171 -19.41 17.82 2.62
C ARG A 171 -20.23 19.08 2.36
N MET A 172 -21.53 18.92 2.14
CA MET A 172 -22.42 20.06 1.87
C MET A 172 -22.59 20.99 3.07
N SER A 173 -22.50 20.46 4.30
CA SER A 173 -22.55 21.26 5.55
C SER A 173 -21.20 21.92 5.91
N GLY A 174 -20.11 21.63 5.16
CA GLY A 174 -18.77 22.14 5.48
C GLY A 174 -18.10 21.44 6.66
N GLU A 175 -18.75 20.43 7.25
CA GLU A 175 -18.23 19.63 8.37
C GLU A 175 -17.45 18.38 7.89
N GLY A 176 -17.53 18.07 6.57
CA GLY A 176 -16.86 16.93 5.97
C GLY A 176 -15.39 17.22 5.70
N GLN A 177 -14.50 16.32 6.10
CA GLN A 177 -13.10 16.36 5.67
C GLN A 177 -13.04 16.24 4.15
N ASN A 178 -12.19 17.06 3.50
CA ASN A 178 -11.91 16.92 2.07
C ASN A 178 -11.46 15.49 1.79
N ILE A 179 -12.16 14.79 0.87
CA ILE A 179 -11.85 13.40 0.51
C ILE A 179 -10.46 13.27 -0.08
N ALA A 180 -10.00 14.33 -0.74
CA ALA A 180 -8.71 14.38 -1.36
C ALA A 180 -7.85 15.45 -0.68
N ILE A 181 -6.62 15.09 -0.40
CA ILE A 181 -5.61 15.98 0.13
C ILE A 181 -5.09 16.84 -1.04
N PRO A 182 -5.10 18.18 -0.94
CA PRO A 182 -4.56 19.04 -1.99
C PRO A 182 -3.04 18.92 -2.05
N THR A 183 -2.48 18.99 -3.24
CA THR A 183 -1.01 19.04 -3.45
C THR A 183 -0.40 20.37 -3.00
N GLY A 184 -1.25 21.38 -2.83
CA GLY A 184 -0.87 22.76 -2.48
C GLY A 184 -0.49 23.62 -3.69
N PHE A 185 -0.67 23.10 -4.90
CA PHE A 185 -0.52 23.84 -6.16
C PHE A 185 -1.89 24.05 -6.80
N SER A 186 -2.41 25.25 -6.75
CA SER A 186 -3.80 25.55 -7.15
C SER A 186 -4.16 25.11 -8.56
N THR A 187 -3.24 25.23 -9.52
CA THR A 187 -3.45 24.77 -10.90
C THR A 187 -3.48 23.24 -11.02
N LEU A 188 -2.68 22.56 -10.23
CA LEU A 188 -2.65 21.10 -10.20
C LEU A 188 -3.84 20.55 -9.42
N ASP A 189 -4.23 21.19 -8.32
CA ASP A 189 -5.35 20.78 -7.47
C ASP A 189 -6.71 20.85 -8.19
N GLN A 190 -6.80 21.56 -9.32
CA GLN A 190 -7.97 21.53 -10.22
C GLN A 190 -8.05 20.22 -11.02
N LEU A 191 -6.93 19.55 -11.25
CA LEU A 191 -6.84 18.32 -12.01
C LEU A 191 -6.73 17.08 -11.09
N VAL A 192 -5.98 17.21 -9.99
CA VAL A 192 -5.58 16.10 -9.13
C VAL A 192 -5.87 16.42 -7.67
N GLY A 193 -6.58 15.51 -7.01
CA GLY A 193 -6.65 15.44 -5.56
C GLY A 193 -6.11 14.09 -5.09
N LEU A 194 -5.34 14.08 -4.02
CA LEU A 194 -4.77 12.85 -3.44
C LEU A 194 -5.82 12.15 -2.59
N GLY A 195 -6.52 11.19 -3.18
CA GLY A 195 -7.60 10.43 -2.52
C GLY A 195 -7.05 9.36 -1.57
N LYS A 196 -7.84 9.00 -0.55
CA LYS A 196 -7.53 7.87 0.34
C LYS A 196 -7.39 6.58 -0.47
N GLY A 197 -6.26 5.91 -0.33
CA GLY A 197 -5.97 4.67 -1.04
C GLY A 197 -5.53 4.83 -2.49
N ASP A 198 -5.24 6.05 -2.96
CA ASP A 198 -4.72 6.28 -4.31
C ASP A 198 -3.22 5.97 -4.40
N LEU A 199 -2.84 5.31 -5.49
CA LEU A 199 -1.45 5.19 -5.91
C LEU A 199 -1.20 6.23 -7.01
N VAL A 200 -0.33 7.20 -6.69
CA VAL A 200 0.08 8.28 -7.59
C VAL A 200 1.50 8.03 -8.07
N ILE A 201 1.68 7.90 -9.36
CA ILE A 201 3.01 7.80 -9.96
C ILE A 201 3.44 9.17 -10.48
N LEU A 202 4.57 9.63 -9.99
CA LEU A 202 5.22 10.84 -10.47
C LEU A 202 6.50 10.46 -11.19
N ALA A 203 6.51 10.56 -12.50
CA ALA A 203 7.63 10.12 -13.32
C ALA A 203 8.32 11.28 -14.05
N ALA A 204 9.65 11.19 -14.15
CA ALA A 204 10.45 12.18 -14.87
C ALA A 204 11.79 11.58 -15.31
N ARG A 205 12.45 12.26 -16.26
CA ARG A 205 13.88 12.05 -16.52
C ARG A 205 14.72 12.65 -15.36
N PRO A 206 15.95 12.21 -15.15
CA PRO A 206 16.87 12.83 -14.20
C PRO A 206 16.97 14.34 -14.39
N SER A 207 17.25 15.07 -13.33
CA SER A 207 17.42 16.55 -13.33
C SER A 207 16.18 17.39 -13.66
N MET A 208 15.01 16.78 -13.88
CA MET A 208 13.74 17.51 -14.10
C MET A 208 13.16 18.11 -12.81
N GLY A 209 13.69 17.75 -11.63
CA GLY A 209 13.22 18.25 -10.34
C GLY A 209 12.19 17.36 -9.63
N LYS A 210 12.12 16.05 -10.00
CA LYS A 210 11.17 15.05 -9.47
C LYS A 210 11.16 15.01 -7.92
N THR A 211 12.30 14.77 -7.30
CA THR A 211 12.45 14.77 -5.83
C THR A 211 12.06 16.10 -5.21
N ALA A 212 12.53 17.23 -5.77
CA ALA A 212 12.19 18.55 -5.26
C ALA A 212 10.68 18.81 -5.32
N PHE A 213 9.99 18.38 -6.38
CA PHE A 213 8.54 18.51 -6.51
C PHE A 213 7.80 17.67 -5.46
N ALA A 214 8.19 16.41 -5.26
CA ALA A 214 7.62 15.55 -4.25
C ALA A 214 7.83 16.10 -2.82
N LEU A 215 9.02 16.65 -2.52
CA LEU A 215 9.29 17.30 -1.25
C LEU A 215 8.40 18.55 -1.04
N ASN A 216 8.16 19.34 -2.08
CA ASN A 216 7.26 20.49 -1.99
C ASN A 216 5.81 20.06 -1.74
N ILE A 217 5.33 18.97 -2.37
CA ILE A 217 4.02 18.38 -2.03
C ILE A 217 4.01 17.94 -0.57
N ALA A 218 5.03 17.21 -0.10
CA ALA A 218 5.14 16.77 1.30
C ALA A 218 5.09 17.96 2.29
N LEU A 219 5.82 19.02 2.01
CA LEU A 219 5.81 20.26 2.81
C LEU A 219 4.43 20.94 2.81
N ASN A 220 3.77 21.01 1.67
CA ASN A 220 2.43 21.58 1.53
C ASN A 220 1.39 20.76 2.30
N VAL A 221 1.43 19.42 2.18
CA VAL A 221 0.52 18.50 2.87
C VAL A 221 0.72 18.56 4.38
N ALA A 222 1.96 18.56 4.86
CA ALA A 222 2.25 18.70 6.29
C ALA A 222 1.81 20.07 6.86
N GLY A 223 1.33 20.96 5.99
CA GLY A 223 0.64 22.20 6.34
C GLY A 223 1.53 23.39 6.63
N LYS A 224 0.93 24.58 6.43
CA LYS A 224 1.49 25.87 6.84
C LYS A 224 0.78 26.25 8.14
N ASN A 225 1.50 26.22 9.27
CA ASN A 225 1.06 26.81 10.54
C ASN A 225 -0.35 26.42 11.01
N HIS A 226 -0.61 25.15 11.23
CA HIS A 226 -1.79 24.78 12.01
C HIS A 226 -1.53 25.10 13.49
N ARG A 227 -2.33 26.02 14.05
CA ARG A 227 -2.29 26.36 15.48
C ARG A 227 -2.84 25.22 16.36
N ASP A 228 -3.62 24.35 15.72
CA ASP A 228 -4.21 23.18 16.38
C ASP A 228 -3.46 21.91 15.93
N GLU A 229 -2.97 21.14 16.91
CA GLU A 229 -2.26 19.88 16.65
C GLU A 229 -3.15 18.82 15.96
N SER A 230 -4.46 18.88 16.16
CA SER A 230 -5.43 17.98 15.54
C SER A 230 -5.56 18.15 14.02
N GLU A 231 -5.13 19.28 13.47
CA GLU A 231 -5.15 19.59 12.04
C GLU A 231 -3.84 19.26 11.30
N LYS A 232 -2.77 18.94 12.05
CA LYS A 232 -1.47 18.60 11.46
C LYS A 232 -1.55 17.27 10.73
N LYS A 233 -1.19 17.29 9.45
CA LYS A 233 -1.11 16.08 8.63
C LYS A 233 0.26 15.44 8.74
N THR A 234 0.27 14.11 8.84
CA THR A 234 1.50 13.31 8.97
C THR A 234 1.93 12.78 7.61
N VAL A 235 3.20 12.99 7.27
CA VAL A 235 3.80 12.54 6.02
C VAL A 235 4.95 11.58 6.32
N ALA A 236 4.93 10.39 5.71
CA ALA A 236 6.06 9.46 5.68
C ALA A 236 6.83 9.62 4.36
N LEU A 237 8.14 9.80 4.44
CA LEU A 237 9.02 9.97 3.30
C LEU A 237 10.09 8.87 3.31
N PHE A 238 10.06 8.01 2.30
CA PHE A 238 11.06 6.97 2.07
C PHE A 238 12.00 7.42 0.96
N SER A 239 13.27 7.62 1.29
CA SER A 239 14.31 8.04 0.35
C SER A 239 15.34 6.93 0.20
N LEU A 240 15.37 6.31 -0.96
CA LEU A 240 16.25 5.20 -1.25
C LEU A 240 17.52 5.62 -2.03
N GLU A 241 17.53 6.87 -2.52
CA GLU A 241 18.64 7.43 -3.30
C GLU A 241 19.44 8.46 -2.51
N MET A 242 18.78 9.22 -1.63
CA MET A 242 19.39 10.37 -0.95
C MET A 242 19.26 10.22 0.57
N GLY A 243 20.31 10.62 1.29
CA GLY A 243 20.28 10.69 2.75
C GLY A 243 19.31 11.74 3.29
N ALA A 244 18.83 11.53 4.51
CA ALA A 244 17.89 12.44 5.18
C ALA A 244 18.42 13.87 5.30
N ASP A 245 19.72 14.02 5.55
CA ASP A 245 20.41 15.31 5.63
C ASP A 245 20.29 16.15 4.33
N GLN A 246 20.42 15.47 3.17
CA GLN A 246 20.28 16.11 1.87
C GLN A 246 18.84 16.54 1.58
N LEU A 247 17.85 15.71 1.98
CA LEU A 247 16.44 16.03 1.82
C LEU A 247 16.05 17.20 2.70
N VAL A 248 16.44 17.18 3.97
CA VAL A 248 16.17 18.27 4.91
C VAL A 248 16.84 19.56 4.44
N SER A 249 18.08 19.51 3.94
CA SER A 249 18.74 20.68 3.36
C SER A 249 17.94 21.29 2.20
N ARG A 250 17.36 20.45 1.30
CA ARG A 250 16.49 20.93 0.22
C ARG A 250 15.17 21.52 0.75
N MET A 251 14.60 20.94 1.79
CA MET A 251 13.39 21.46 2.44
C MET A 251 13.68 22.84 3.08
N ILE A 252 14.82 23.01 3.75
CA ILE A 252 15.26 24.28 4.31
C ILE A 252 15.42 25.33 3.20
N CYS A 253 16.09 24.99 2.09
CA CYS A 253 16.23 25.90 0.95
C CYS A 253 14.86 26.35 0.41
N SER A 254 13.93 25.40 0.30
CA SER A 254 12.59 25.67 -0.23
C SER A 254 11.75 26.53 0.70
N GLU A 255 11.75 26.24 2.01
CA GLU A 255 10.94 26.97 2.99
C GLU A 255 11.49 28.35 3.28
N GLY A 256 12.82 28.46 3.44
CA GLY A 256 13.52 29.74 3.75
C GLY A 256 13.81 30.59 2.53
N MET A 257 13.54 30.16 1.31
CA MET A 257 13.98 30.86 0.07
C MET A 257 15.49 31.11 0.08
N LEU A 258 16.27 30.11 0.51
CA LEU A 258 17.72 30.17 0.64
C LEU A 258 18.41 29.57 -0.57
N ASP A 259 19.46 30.22 -1.04
CA ASP A 259 20.26 29.69 -2.15
C ASP A 259 21.02 28.43 -1.72
N SER A 260 20.72 27.32 -2.39
CA SER A 260 21.34 26.02 -2.11
C SER A 260 22.86 26.01 -2.31
N GLU A 261 23.40 26.86 -3.19
CA GLU A 261 24.84 27.02 -3.36
C GLU A 261 25.49 27.79 -2.21
N LYS A 262 24.84 28.85 -1.69
CA LYS A 262 25.33 29.56 -0.52
C LYS A 262 25.39 28.65 0.71
N ILE A 263 24.37 27.79 0.91
CA ILE A 263 24.39 26.78 1.99
C ILE A 263 25.56 25.83 1.83
N LYS A 264 25.75 25.26 0.63
CA LYS A 264 26.85 24.33 0.35
C LYS A 264 28.23 24.95 0.53
N LYS A 265 28.39 26.21 0.18
CA LYS A 265 29.67 26.96 0.28
C LYS A 265 29.90 27.58 1.67
N GLY A 266 28.88 27.55 2.55
CA GLY A 266 28.96 28.19 3.88
C GLY A 266 29.07 29.71 3.81
N THR A 267 28.51 30.39 2.75
CA THR A 267 28.63 31.83 2.48
C THR A 267 27.32 32.57 2.75
N LEU A 268 26.59 32.17 3.79
CA LEU A 268 25.36 32.82 4.23
C LEU A 268 25.67 34.15 4.89
N ASP A 269 24.91 35.19 4.55
CA ASP A 269 24.94 36.47 5.23
C ASP A 269 23.98 36.50 6.44
N ASN A 270 23.93 37.65 7.17
CA ASN A 270 23.08 37.74 8.36
C ASN A 270 21.59 37.64 8.05
N ASP A 271 21.14 38.11 6.88
CA ASP A 271 19.73 37.98 6.45
C ASP A 271 19.40 36.51 6.09
N ASP A 272 20.32 35.83 5.40
CA ASP A 272 20.21 34.41 5.12
C ASP A 272 20.18 33.60 6.42
N MET A 273 20.95 33.96 7.45
CA MET A 273 20.92 33.27 8.76
C MET A 273 19.56 33.42 9.45
N MET A 274 18.94 34.59 9.44
CA MET A 274 17.60 34.80 10.01
C MET A 274 16.54 33.97 9.26
N LYS A 275 16.64 33.89 7.93
CA LYS A 275 15.77 33.04 7.11
C LYS A 275 15.97 31.55 7.41
N LEU A 276 17.21 31.13 7.63
CA LEU A 276 17.57 29.77 8.00
C LEU A 276 16.93 29.37 9.33
N GLU A 277 17.10 30.19 10.38
CA GLU A 277 16.49 29.94 11.70
C GLU A 277 14.98 29.87 11.61
N THR A 278 14.35 30.74 10.84
CA THR A 278 12.92 30.77 10.61
C THR A 278 12.45 29.48 9.90
N ALA A 279 13.15 29.06 8.85
CA ALA A 279 12.83 27.84 8.12
C ALA A 279 12.96 26.59 9.00
N VAL A 280 14.03 26.50 9.79
CA VAL A 280 14.23 25.41 10.73
C VAL A 280 13.11 25.37 11.78
N HIS A 281 12.72 26.53 12.32
CA HIS A 281 11.60 26.61 13.27
C HIS A 281 10.29 26.09 12.67
N PHE A 282 9.96 26.47 11.43
CA PHE A 282 8.77 25.99 10.74
C PHE A 282 8.83 24.49 10.43
N LEU A 283 9.97 23.98 9.99
CA LEU A 283 10.14 22.55 9.68
C LEU A 283 10.01 21.69 10.93
N ASN A 284 10.53 22.13 12.08
CA ASN A 284 10.41 21.42 13.35
C ASN A 284 8.97 21.29 13.86
N GLN A 285 8.03 22.06 13.32
CA GLN A 285 6.61 21.97 13.66
C GLN A 285 5.82 21.03 12.77
N LYS A 286 6.44 20.49 11.70
CA LYS A 286 5.79 19.61 10.72
C LYS A 286 5.94 18.16 11.12
N ASN A 287 4.88 17.38 10.96
CA ASN A 287 4.90 15.93 11.17
C ASN A 287 5.39 15.23 9.89
N ILE A 288 6.70 15.32 9.61
CA ILE A 288 7.34 14.63 8.49
C ILE A 288 8.36 13.64 9.07
N PHE A 289 8.17 12.35 8.75
CA PHE A 289 9.03 11.26 9.17
C PHE A 289 9.81 10.75 7.96
N ILE A 290 11.13 10.67 8.09
CA ILE A 290 12.04 10.32 6.99
C ILE A 290 12.71 8.99 7.31
N GLU A 291 12.67 8.09 6.33
CA GLU A 291 13.41 6.83 6.31
C GLU A 291 14.34 6.85 5.08
N ASP A 292 15.67 6.72 5.29
CA ASP A 292 16.68 6.84 4.23
C ASP A 292 17.51 5.56 4.03
N SER A 293 16.96 4.42 4.43
CA SER A 293 17.60 3.12 4.21
C SER A 293 17.66 2.80 2.71
N ALA A 294 18.88 2.58 2.18
CA ALA A 294 19.11 2.31 0.75
C ALA A 294 18.46 1.01 0.24
N PHE A 295 18.13 0.08 1.12
CA PHE A 295 17.57 -1.23 0.79
C PHE A 295 16.37 -1.52 1.70
N ILE A 296 15.16 -1.40 1.18
CA ILE A 296 13.94 -1.70 1.93
C ILE A 296 12.97 -2.51 1.06
N LYS A 297 12.30 -3.49 1.66
CA LYS A 297 11.25 -4.26 0.99
C LYS A 297 9.90 -3.55 1.14
N VAL A 298 8.99 -3.77 0.18
CA VAL A 298 7.65 -3.15 0.23
C VAL A 298 6.89 -3.54 1.51
N ASN A 299 7.04 -4.77 1.99
CA ASN A 299 6.40 -5.22 3.23
C ASN A 299 6.93 -4.48 4.47
N GLU A 300 8.21 -4.15 4.48
CA GLU A 300 8.83 -3.35 5.54
C GLU A 300 8.34 -1.90 5.53
N VAL A 301 8.26 -1.28 4.33
CA VAL A 301 7.63 0.03 4.15
C VAL A 301 6.21 0.02 4.72
N LYS A 302 5.42 -1.01 4.38
CA LYS A 302 4.05 -1.19 4.87
C LYS A 302 3.98 -1.31 6.39
N ALA A 303 4.88 -2.10 7.00
CA ALA A 303 4.95 -2.28 8.45
C ALA A 303 5.29 -0.97 9.17
N LYS A 304 6.31 -0.24 8.70
CA LYS A 304 6.70 1.07 9.24
C LYS A 304 5.56 2.10 9.12
N CYS A 305 4.88 2.13 7.97
CA CYS A 305 3.71 3.00 7.75
C CYS A 305 2.54 2.66 8.69
N LYS A 306 2.26 1.37 8.95
CA LYS A 306 1.21 0.96 9.91
C LYS A 306 1.54 1.39 11.33
N LEU A 307 2.79 1.23 11.74
CA LEU A 307 3.26 1.68 13.06
C LEU A 307 3.07 3.19 13.19
N LEU A 308 3.59 3.96 12.23
CA LEU A 308 3.46 5.41 12.20
C LEU A 308 1.99 5.87 12.21
N LYS A 309 1.12 5.20 11.44
CA LYS A 309 -0.32 5.49 11.41
C LYS A 309 -0.97 5.31 12.78
N ASN A 310 -0.56 4.29 13.54
CA ASN A 310 -1.10 4.01 14.87
C ASN A 310 -0.61 5.01 15.94
N GLU A 311 0.61 5.53 15.80
CA GLU A 311 1.23 6.43 16.80
C GLU A 311 0.91 7.91 16.53
N HIS A 312 0.93 8.33 15.28
CA HIS A 312 0.86 9.74 14.88
C HIS A 312 -0.22 10.05 13.84
N GLY A 313 -0.92 9.02 13.35
CA GLY A 313 -1.71 9.16 12.13
C GLY A 313 -0.83 9.11 10.88
N LEU A 314 -1.44 9.00 9.70
CA LEU A 314 -0.72 9.00 8.42
C LEU A 314 -1.63 9.50 7.30
N ASP A 315 -1.23 10.60 6.66
CA ASP A 315 -2.00 11.27 5.61
C ASP A 315 -1.39 11.13 4.22
N LEU A 316 -0.06 10.97 4.12
CA LEU A 316 0.63 10.83 2.85
C LEU A 316 1.89 9.97 3.01
N VAL A 317 2.12 9.09 2.04
CA VAL A 317 3.39 8.36 1.89
C VAL A 317 4.05 8.81 0.59
N VAL A 318 5.35 9.13 0.65
CA VAL A 318 6.18 9.47 -0.52
C VAL A 318 7.35 8.50 -0.59
N ILE A 319 7.61 7.93 -1.77
CA ILE A 319 8.68 6.96 -2.00
C ILE A 319 9.57 7.43 -3.15
N ASP A 320 10.85 7.71 -2.88
CA ASP A 320 11.83 8.15 -3.86
C ASP A 320 12.97 7.13 -3.98
N TYR A 321 12.98 6.27 -4.98
CA TYR A 321 12.06 6.00 -6.06
C TYR A 321 11.74 4.50 -6.16
N LEU A 322 10.64 4.18 -6.79
CA LEU A 322 10.03 2.84 -6.85
C LEU A 322 11.01 1.75 -7.32
N GLN A 323 11.87 2.04 -8.29
CA GLN A 323 12.79 1.06 -8.86
C GLN A 323 13.92 0.64 -7.91
N LEU A 324 14.10 1.28 -6.74
CA LEU A 324 15.07 0.86 -5.72
C LEU A 324 14.43 -0.04 -4.65
N LEU A 325 13.10 -0.14 -4.62
CA LEU A 325 12.42 -1.09 -3.76
C LEU A 325 12.72 -2.52 -4.18
N GLN A 326 12.76 -3.41 -3.20
CA GLN A 326 12.89 -4.85 -3.43
C GLN A 326 11.52 -5.53 -3.33
N GLY A 327 11.26 -6.43 -4.28
CA GLY A 327 10.09 -7.30 -4.22
C GLY A 327 10.17 -8.31 -3.07
N SER A 328 9.05 -8.94 -2.72
CA SER A 328 9.00 -9.99 -1.68
C SER A 328 9.68 -11.28 -2.12
N LYS A 329 9.77 -11.54 -3.43
CA LYS A 329 10.41 -12.71 -4.02
C LYS A 329 11.57 -12.29 -4.93
N ARG A 330 12.68 -13.02 -4.89
CA ARG A 330 13.74 -12.89 -5.91
C ARG A 330 13.20 -13.40 -7.24
N THR A 331 12.99 -12.50 -8.18
CA THR A 331 12.66 -12.82 -9.58
C THR A 331 13.80 -12.36 -10.48
N ASP A 332 14.21 -13.21 -11.41
CA ASP A 332 15.28 -12.87 -12.38
C ASP A 332 14.80 -11.86 -13.45
N ASN A 333 13.52 -11.55 -13.48
CA ASN A 333 12.92 -10.62 -14.42
C ASN A 333 12.51 -9.31 -13.73
N ARG A 334 13.26 -8.24 -13.99
CA ARG A 334 13.05 -6.90 -13.45
C ARG A 334 11.64 -6.36 -13.71
N GLN A 335 11.06 -6.65 -14.87
CA GLN A 335 9.72 -6.22 -15.22
C GLN A 335 8.65 -6.87 -14.32
N GLN A 336 8.83 -8.15 -13.98
CA GLN A 336 7.93 -8.84 -13.06
C GLN A 336 8.06 -8.30 -11.64
N GLU A 337 9.29 -8.01 -11.19
CA GLU A 337 9.55 -7.42 -9.88
C GLU A 337 8.88 -6.04 -9.73
N VAL A 338 9.03 -5.16 -10.71
CA VAL A 338 8.38 -3.85 -10.72
C VAL A 338 6.85 -3.97 -10.73
N SER A 339 6.32 -4.99 -11.42
CA SER A 339 4.89 -5.29 -11.43
C SER A 339 4.37 -5.72 -10.06
N GLU A 340 5.12 -6.58 -9.36
CA GLU A 340 4.79 -7.01 -8.00
C GLU A 340 4.84 -5.83 -7.02
N ILE A 341 5.88 -4.99 -7.11
CA ILE A 341 6.03 -3.79 -6.29
C ILE A 341 4.86 -2.84 -6.50
N SER A 342 4.50 -2.53 -7.74
CA SER A 342 3.39 -1.63 -8.08
C SER A 342 2.06 -2.10 -7.48
N ARG A 343 1.75 -3.39 -7.64
CA ARG A 343 0.54 -3.99 -7.08
C ARG A 343 0.55 -3.94 -5.55
N SER A 344 1.69 -4.25 -4.94
CA SER A 344 1.85 -4.22 -3.48
C SER A 344 1.71 -2.79 -2.92
N LEU A 345 2.23 -1.77 -3.61
CA LEU A 345 2.06 -0.36 -3.23
C LEU A 345 0.60 0.08 -3.35
N LYS A 346 -0.13 -0.37 -4.40
CA LYS A 346 -1.57 -0.09 -4.52
C LYS A 346 -2.37 -0.75 -3.40
N GLN A 347 -2.04 -1.99 -3.07
CA GLN A 347 -2.65 -2.68 -1.94
C GLN A 347 -2.35 -1.95 -0.62
N MET A 348 -1.09 -1.56 -0.39
CA MET A 348 -0.67 -0.79 0.79
C MET A 348 -1.46 0.53 0.92
N ALA A 349 -1.60 1.30 -0.17
CA ALA A 349 -2.37 2.54 -0.16
C ALA A 349 -3.82 2.32 0.30
N ARG A 350 -4.47 1.28 -0.22
CA ARG A 350 -5.85 0.91 0.17
C ARG A 350 -5.97 0.48 1.63
N GLU A 351 -5.04 -0.35 2.12
CA GLU A 351 -5.06 -0.82 3.51
C GLU A 351 -4.75 0.28 4.51
N LEU A 352 -3.84 1.18 4.15
CA LEU A 352 -3.52 2.36 4.95
C LEU A 352 -4.58 3.45 4.85
N GLU A 353 -5.52 3.35 3.89
CA GLU A 353 -6.47 4.43 3.56
C GLU A 353 -5.77 5.79 3.39
N CYS A 354 -4.61 5.77 2.75
CA CYS A 354 -3.70 6.90 2.62
C CYS A 354 -3.16 6.95 1.19
N PRO A 355 -3.07 8.12 0.55
CA PRO A 355 -2.42 8.24 -0.76
C PRO A 355 -0.93 7.91 -0.67
N VAL A 356 -0.43 7.22 -1.69
CA VAL A 356 0.98 6.88 -1.86
C VAL A 356 1.49 7.52 -3.14
N ILE A 357 2.46 8.43 -3.04
CA ILE A 357 3.19 9.00 -4.18
C ILE A 357 4.47 8.19 -4.37
N ALA A 358 4.57 7.44 -5.45
CA ALA A 358 5.77 6.73 -5.81
C ALA A 358 6.46 7.42 -7.00
N LEU A 359 7.72 7.81 -6.80
CA LEU A 359 8.51 8.42 -7.84
C LEU A 359 9.05 7.33 -8.79
N SER A 360 9.08 7.64 -10.07
CA SER A 360 9.57 6.72 -11.09
C SER A 360 10.52 7.43 -12.06
N GLN A 361 11.52 6.70 -12.54
CA GLN A 361 12.41 7.20 -13.59
C GLN A 361 11.91 6.75 -14.94
N LEU A 362 11.88 7.67 -15.91
CA LEU A 362 11.49 7.37 -17.29
C LEU A 362 12.63 6.72 -18.09
N SER A 363 12.26 5.90 -19.07
CA SER A 363 13.18 5.31 -20.03
C SER A 363 13.95 6.40 -20.82
N ARG A 364 15.18 6.10 -21.23
CA ARG A 364 15.98 6.99 -22.09
C ARG A 364 15.38 7.18 -23.48
N SER A 365 14.46 6.33 -23.90
CA SER A 365 13.77 6.44 -25.19
C SER A 365 12.98 7.75 -25.38
N VAL A 366 12.61 8.44 -24.29
CA VAL A 366 12.00 9.78 -24.35
C VAL A 366 12.90 10.76 -25.09
N GLU A 367 14.21 10.70 -24.87
CA GLU A 367 15.19 11.66 -25.42
C GLU A 367 15.43 11.48 -26.93
N SER A 368 15.07 10.31 -27.47
CA SER A 368 15.17 10.05 -28.92
C SER A 368 14.02 10.65 -29.76
N ARG A 369 12.97 11.15 -29.11
CA ARG A 369 11.85 11.80 -29.80
C ARG A 369 12.13 13.28 -30.02
N HIS A 370 11.59 13.81 -31.10
CA HIS A 370 11.77 15.22 -31.48
C HIS A 370 11.22 16.18 -30.41
N ASP A 371 10.07 15.89 -29.82
CA ASP A 371 9.42 16.72 -28.82
C ASP A 371 9.91 16.46 -27.38
N LYS A 372 10.62 15.34 -27.16
CA LYS A 372 11.15 14.88 -25.88
C LYS A 372 10.08 14.91 -24.75
N ARG A 373 8.77 14.93 -25.10
CA ARG A 373 7.67 14.95 -24.12
C ARG A 373 7.37 13.55 -23.61
N PRO A 374 7.24 13.35 -22.31
CA PRO A 374 6.96 12.05 -21.73
C PRO A 374 5.52 11.61 -22.02
N MET A 375 5.33 10.30 -22.21
CA MET A 375 4.04 9.64 -22.39
C MET A 375 3.99 8.31 -21.65
N MET A 376 2.82 7.70 -21.53
CA MET A 376 2.61 6.46 -20.77
C MET A 376 3.54 5.32 -21.20
N SER A 377 3.84 5.19 -22.48
CA SER A 377 4.75 4.16 -23.00
C SER A 377 6.21 4.30 -22.53
N ASP A 378 6.59 5.46 -21.97
CA ASP A 378 7.94 5.69 -21.44
C ASP A 378 8.15 5.12 -20.03
N LEU A 379 7.08 4.67 -19.38
CA LEU A 379 7.10 3.81 -18.20
C LEU A 379 7.42 2.34 -18.55
N ARG A 380 8.18 2.08 -19.58
CA ARG A 380 8.30 0.89 -20.44
C ARG A 380 8.68 -0.43 -19.75
N GLU A 381 9.30 -0.41 -18.60
CA GLU A 381 9.57 -1.62 -17.82
C GLU A 381 8.39 -1.97 -16.88
N SER A 382 7.26 -1.29 -17.02
CA SER A 382 6.22 -1.20 -16.03
C SER A 382 4.82 -1.03 -16.61
N GLY A 383 4.43 -1.81 -17.62
CA GLY A 383 3.03 -1.81 -18.13
C GLY A 383 1.99 -2.05 -17.01
N SER A 384 2.41 -2.71 -15.92
CA SER A 384 1.60 -2.90 -14.72
C SER A 384 1.46 -1.63 -13.87
N ILE A 385 2.49 -0.76 -13.80
CA ILE A 385 2.38 0.53 -13.10
C ILE A 385 1.23 1.35 -13.69
N GLU A 386 1.14 1.34 -15.04
CA GLU A 386 0.03 2.00 -15.73
C GLU A 386 -1.33 1.44 -15.30
N GLN A 387 -1.45 0.12 -15.13
CA GLN A 387 -2.71 -0.50 -14.74
C GLN A 387 -3.07 -0.28 -13.27
N ASP A 388 -2.09 -0.39 -12.38
CA ASP A 388 -2.29 -0.34 -10.93
C ASP A 388 -2.48 1.10 -10.41
N ALA A 389 -1.77 2.09 -11.00
CA ALA A 389 -1.85 3.49 -10.58
C ALA A 389 -3.22 4.11 -10.85
N ASP A 390 -3.70 4.92 -9.92
CA ASP A 390 -4.91 5.72 -10.09
C ASP A 390 -4.59 7.03 -10.82
N ILE A 391 -3.43 7.62 -10.52
CA ILE A 391 -2.95 8.85 -11.12
C ILE A 391 -1.53 8.63 -11.64
N VAL A 392 -1.28 9.04 -12.88
CA VAL A 392 0.07 9.08 -13.46
C VAL A 392 0.35 10.48 -13.95
N SER A 393 1.41 11.08 -13.42
CA SER A 393 1.85 12.43 -13.75
C SER A 393 3.30 12.43 -14.20
N PHE A 394 3.59 13.24 -15.21
CA PHE A 394 4.94 13.44 -15.72
C PHE A 394 5.41 14.86 -15.47
N LEU A 395 6.68 15.03 -15.08
CA LEU A 395 7.34 16.34 -15.08
C LEU A 395 8.10 16.52 -16.39
N TYR A 396 7.87 17.66 -17.03
CA TYR A 396 8.53 18.05 -18.26
C TYR A 396 9.02 19.49 -18.18
N ARG A 397 10.24 19.73 -18.64
CA ARG A 397 10.88 21.03 -18.71
C ARG A 397 11.47 21.25 -20.10
N SER A 398 10.89 22.15 -20.85
CA SER A 398 11.36 22.45 -22.20
C SER A 398 12.71 23.18 -22.22
N ASP A 399 13.00 24.01 -21.18
CA ASP A 399 14.26 24.75 -21.06
C ASP A 399 15.48 23.84 -20.85
N TYR A 400 15.27 22.68 -20.20
CA TYR A 400 16.34 21.70 -19.98
C TYR A 400 16.91 21.18 -21.30
N TYR A 401 16.04 20.81 -22.22
CA TYR A 401 16.45 20.26 -23.52
C TYR A 401 16.96 21.33 -24.51
N ARG A 402 16.45 22.57 -24.40
CA ARG A 402 16.95 23.69 -25.24
C ARG A 402 18.37 24.09 -24.87
N SER A 403 18.78 23.93 -23.61
CA SER A 403 20.14 24.22 -23.19
C SER A 403 21.14 23.15 -23.63
N GLU A 404 20.70 21.92 -23.89
CA GLU A 404 21.55 20.85 -24.43
C GLU A 404 21.72 20.95 -25.97
N ASP A 405 20.71 21.47 -26.67
CA ASP A 405 20.70 21.61 -28.12
C ASP A 405 21.21 22.99 -28.63
N ALA A 406 21.55 23.94 -27.71
CA ALA A 406 22.01 25.28 -28.07
C ALA A 406 23.45 25.22 -28.55
N ASP A 407 23.73 25.76 -29.76
CA ASP A 407 25.07 26.01 -30.26
C ASP A 407 25.83 26.94 -29.29
N GLU A 408 27.13 26.69 -29.10
CA GLU A 408 28.02 27.38 -28.15
C GLU A 408 28.07 28.94 -28.28
N ASN A 409 27.38 29.52 -29.26
CA ASN A 409 27.37 30.92 -29.53
C ASN A 409 26.16 31.74 -29.00
N GLU A 410 25.12 31.08 -28.43
CA GLU A 410 24.03 31.78 -27.73
C GLU A 410 24.22 31.73 -26.21
N VAL A 411 25.05 32.60 -25.66
CA VAL A 411 25.18 32.82 -24.22
C VAL A 411 23.91 33.51 -23.71
N ARG A 412 22.84 32.74 -23.46
CA ARG A 412 21.72 33.23 -22.62
C ARG A 412 22.06 32.88 -21.18
N GLU A 413 22.02 33.90 -20.32
CA GLU A 413 22.11 33.68 -18.88
C GLU A 413 21.06 32.65 -18.48
N PRO A 414 21.43 31.55 -17.77
CA PRO A 414 20.49 30.54 -17.35
C PRO A 414 19.45 31.17 -16.42
N SER A 415 18.21 31.23 -16.87
CA SER A 415 17.10 31.72 -16.03
C SER A 415 17.00 30.88 -14.76
N ASP A 416 17.02 31.55 -13.61
CA ASP A 416 16.85 30.90 -12.29
C ASP A 416 15.48 30.30 -12.12
N VAL A 417 14.51 30.70 -12.92
CA VAL A 417 13.13 30.22 -12.90
C VAL A 417 12.81 29.48 -14.19
N SER A 418 12.40 28.24 -14.08
CA SER A 418 11.96 27.40 -15.20
C SER A 418 10.46 27.17 -15.17
N THR A 419 9.83 27.17 -16.32
CA THR A 419 8.47 26.63 -16.46
C THR A 419 8.53 25.11 -16.48
N VAL A 420 7.76 24.50 -15.59
CA VAL A 420 7.62 23.05 -15.49
C VAL A 420 6.18 22.68 -15.80
N GLU A 421 5.99 21.78 -16.72
CA GLU A 421 4.70 21.18 -17.01
C GLU A 421 4.53 19.90 -16.16
N VAL A 422 3.43 19.84 -15.41
CA VAL A 422 2.97 18.63 -14.74
C VAL A 422 1.87 18.04 -15.62
N ILE A 423 2.21 17.02 -16.39
CA ILE A 423 1.31 16.37 -17.35
C ILE A 423 0.60 15.23 -16.63
N VAL A 424 -0.68 15.39 -16.32
CA VAL A 424 -1.53 14.34 -15.75
C VAL A 424 -2.05 13.48 -16.91
N ALA A 425 -1.36 12.37 -17.16
CA ALA A 425 -1.66 11.48 -18.28
C ALA A 425 -2.74 10.43 -17.97
N LYS A 426 -2.91 10.11 -16.68
CA LYS A 426 -3.96 9.23 -16.19
C LYS A 426 -4.53 9.79 -14.89
N ASN A 427 -5.85 9.80 -14.77
CA ASN A 427 -6.56 10.07 -13.52
C ASN A 427 -7.87 9.27 -13.52
N ARG A 428 -7.99 8.27 -12.63
CA ARG A 428 -9.20 7.42 -12.53
C ARG A 428 -10.42 8.17 -11.99
N ASN A 429 -10.18 9.15 -11.11
CA ASN A 429 -11.22 9.85 -10.37
C ASN A 429 -11.41 11.31 -10.81
N GLY A 430 -10.69 11.75 -11.86
CA GLY A 430 -10.72 13.14 -12.30
C GLY A 430 -10.33 13.30 -13.77
N GLN A 431 -9.95 14.52 -14.12
CA GLN A 431 -9.57 14.89 -15.48
C GLN A 431 -8.07 14.68 -15.72
N THR A 432 -7.70 14.39 -16.95
CA THR A 432 -6.34 14.48 -17.46
C THR A 432 -6.09 15.89 -17.99
N GLY A 433 -4.84 16.34 -17.97
CA GLY A 433 -4.51 17.68 -18.43
C GLY A 433 -3.06 18.06 -18.08
N THR A 434 -2.71 19.31 -18.26
CA THR A 434 -1.38 19.82 -17.95
C THR A 434 -1.51 21.04 -17.06
N ALA A 435 -0.83 21.01 -15.91
CA ALA A 435 -0.67 22.17 -15.04
C ALA A 435 0.73 22.74 -15.22
N GLU A 436 0.81 24.07 -15.36
CA GLU A 436 2.09 24.77 -15.42
C GLU A 436 2.47 25.33 -14.06
N LEU A 437 3.70 25.08 -13.66
CA LEU A 437 4.31 25.57 -12.42
C LEU A 437 5.61 26.33 -12.75
N ALA A 438 6.02 27.22 -11.87
CA ALA A 438 7.35 27.82 -11.91
C ALA A 438 8.27 27.10 -10.93
N PHE A 439 9.44 26.67 -11.39
CA PHE A 439 10.48 26.07 -10.57
C PHE A 439 11.65 27.02 -10.36
N MET A 440 11.83 27.46 -9.14
CA MET A 440 12.94 28.30 -8.70
C MET A 440 14.12 27.40 -8.34
N LYS A 441 15.05 27.21 -9.28
CA LYS A 441 16.16 26.22 -9.18
C LYS A 441 17.04 26.45 -7.95
N ARG A 442 17.42 27.69 -7.67
CA ARG A 442 18.28 28.09 -6.52
C ARG A 442 17.69 27.64 -5.20
N TYR A 443 16.37 27.71 -5.07
CA TYR A 443 15.65 27.44 -3.82
C TYR A 443 15.03 26.05 -3.76
N ASN A 444 15.16 25.23 -4.80
CA ASN A 444 14.45 23.94 -4.93
C ASN A 444 12.94 24.06 -4.72
N ARG A 445 12.33 25.19 -5.11
CA ARG A 445 10.95 25.54 -4.82
C ARG A 445 10.09 25.60 -6.07
N PHE A 446 8.93 24.93 -5.99
CA PHE A 446 7.85 25.04 -6.97
C PHE A 446 6.80 26.02 -6.48
N VAL A 447 6.22 26.80 -7.39
CA VAL A 447 5.11 27.70 -7.12
C VAL A 447 4.10 27.65 -8.25
N SER A 448 2.81 27.84 -7.92
CA SER A 448 1.77 27.99 -8.94
C SER A 448 2.03 29.24 -9.77
N LYS A 449 1.90 29.15 -11.10
CA LYS A 449 1.86 30.33 -11.95
C LYS A 449 0.53 31.03 -11.73
N SER A 450 0.55 32.31 -11.30
CA SER A 450 -0.61 33.18 -11.41
C SER A 450 -0.70 33.62 -12.87
N TYR A 451 -1.72 33.18 -13.58
CA TYR A 451 -2.09 33.92 -14.80
C TYR A 451 -2.73 35.22 -14.33
N GLY A 452 -2.00 36.32 -14.47
CA GLY A 452 -2.59 37.65 -14.28
C GLY A 452 -3.76 37.80 -15.25
N GLU A 453 -4.91 38.21 -14.73
CA GLU A 453 -6.04 38.70 -15.51
C GLU A 453 -5.64 39.92 -16.34
#